data_70275fe3bb9e474e51cd32799afb3134
#
_entry.id   70275fe3bb9e474e51cd32799afb3134
#
_cell.length_a   1.000
_cell.length_b   1.000
_cell.length_c   1.000
_cell.angle_alpha   90.00
_cell.angle_beta   90.00
_cell.angle_gamma   90.00
#
_symmetry.space_group_name_H-M   'P 1'
#
loop_
_entity.id
_entity.type
_entity.pdbx_description
1 polymer ?
#
loop_
_entity_poly.entity_id
_entity_poly.type
_entity_poly.pdbx_seq_one_letter_code
_entity_poly.pdbx_strand_id
1 'polypeptide(L)'
;KGKLYSGENLISEICEDGYYNLAVWNKLFKRSIFDKIRFPDNRYEDAFIFFEILERVSKVYISQETKYFYRQRKDSIMNKVFDDNVLDNITYRELFLETAHKRYQRLIPLMSFNCKMGYFFVLGILAKSKDIKNKFELARELQRKMREGIKEVIKSDKVNFNGKIAYTSLAVSFKLYQYLFELNKFIKKLSGKQNILYP
;
A
#
# COMPACT_ATOMS: atom_id res chain seq x y z
N LYS A 1 14.74 17.67 13.89
CA LYS A 1 13.60 18.51 14.25
C LYS A 1 12.40 18.03 13.46
N GLY A 2 11.22 18.01 14.09
CA GLY A 2 9.98 17.60 13.39
C GLY A 2 9.46 18.67 12.42
N LYS A 3 8.41 18.34 11.67
CA LYS A 3 7.74 19.24 10.73
C LYS A 3 6.29 19.45 11.13
N LEU A 4 5.84 20.70 11.12
CA LEU A 4 4.45 21.10 11.37
C LEU A 4 3.76 21.35 10.03
N TYR A 5 2.60 20.76 9.84
CA TYR A 5 1.69 20.98 8.72
C TYR A 5 0.44 21.69 9.21
N SER A 6 -0.04 22.68 8.47
CA SER A 6 -1.26 23.42 8.78
C SER A 6 -1.78 24.16 7.56
N GLY A 7 -3.04 24.62 7.61
CA GLY A 7 -3.67 25.40 6.53
C GLY A 7 -4.36 24.54 5.49
N GLU A 8 -4.77 25.16 4.39
CA GLU A 8 -5.61 24.55 3.35
C GLU A 8 -4.94 23.38 2.61
N ASN A 9 -3.61 23.42 2.47
CA ASN A 9 -2.83 22.40 1.76
C ASN A 9 -2.33 21.25 2.65
N LEU A 10 -2.67 21.23 3.96
CA LEU A 10 -2.15 20.28 4.93
C LEU A 10 -2.20 18.81 4.44
N ILE A 11 -3.34 18.39 3.90
CA ILE A 11 -3.56 17.02 3.45
C ILE A 11 -2.66 16.70 2.26
N SER A 12 -2.62 17.59 1.27
CA SER A 12 -1.79 17.41 0.08
C SER A 12 -0.31 17.37 0.43
N GLU A 13 0.17 18.27 1.27
CA GLU A 13 1.57 18.35 1.68
C GLU A 13 2.00 17.10 2.46
N ILE A 14 1.19 16.61 3.41
CA ILE A 14 1.47 15.38 4.16
C ILE A 14 1.61 14.18 3.21
N CYS A 15 0.71 14.08 2.24
CA CYS A 15 0.72 12.97 1.29
C CYS A 15 1.90 13.06 0.31
N GLU A 16 2.19 14.25 -0.23
CA GLU A 16 3.30 14.48 -1.16
C GLU A 16 4.66 14.24 -0.51
N ASP A 17 4.82 14.65 0.75
CA ASP A 17 6.05 14.40 1.52
C ASP A 17 6.23 12.93 1.96
N GLY A 18 5.24 12.07 1.68
CA GLY A 18 5.31 10.64 2.01
C GLY A 18 5.02 10.31 3.47
N TYR A 19 4.52 11.27 4.27
CA TYR A 19 4.18 11.06 5.68
C TYR A 19 2.75 10.51 5.91
N TYR A 20 2.06 10.10 4.88
CA TYR A 20 0.73 9.48 5.01
C TYR A 20 0.80 8.01 5.46
N ASN A 21 1.57 7.75 6.50
CA ASN A 21 1.50 6.46 7.16
C ASN A 21 0.10 6.26 7.75
N LEU A 22 -0.62 5.26 7.25
CA LEU A 22 -2.02 5.01 7.59
C LEU A 22 -2.19 4.45 9.01
N ALA A 23 -1.16 3.80 9.56
CA ALA A 23 -1.22 3.19 10.87
C ALA A 23 -1.54 4.19 11.98
N VAL A 24 -2.55 3.89 12.79
CA VAL A 24 -2.98 4.75 13.91
C VAL A 24 -2.14 4.57 15.17
N TRP A 25 -1.50 3.42 15.33
CA TRP A 25 -0.76 3.03 16.54
C TRP A 25 0.52 3.85 16.81
N ASN A 26 1.05 4.57 15.83
CA ASN A 26 2.21 5.46 15.96
C ASN A 26 1.84 6.94 16.05
N LYS A 27 0.61 7.27 16.38
CA LYS A 27 0.06 8.63 16.39
C LYS A 27 -0.63 8.96 17.69
N LEU A 28 -0.65 10.23 18.02
CA LEU A 28 -1.47 10.80 19.10
C LEU A 28 -2.53 11.70 18.49
N PHE A 29 -3.77 11.48 18.89
CA PHE A 29 -4.93 12.22 18.40
C PHE A 29 -5.64 12.95 19.52
N LYS A 30 -6.22 14.10 19.21
CA LYS A 30 -7.23 14.68 20.10
C LYS A 30 -8.47 13.79 20.10
N ARG A 31 -9.02 13.47 21.28
CA ARG A 31 -10.19 12.59 21.42
C ARG A 31 -11.38 13.05 20.58
N SER A 32 -11.63 14.36 20.50
CA SER A 32 -12.73 14.94 19.74
C SER A 32 -12.74 14.61 18.24
N ILE A 33 -11.60 14.19 17.67
CA ILE A 33 -11.54 13.74 16.28
C ILE A 33 -12.45 12.52 16.08
N PHE A 34 -12.52 11.64 17.08
CA PHE A 34 -13.26 10.37 17.03
C PHE A 34 -14.71 10.45 17.52
N ASP A 35 -15.25 11.64 17.83
CA ASP A 35 -16.64 11.77 18.29
C ASP A 35 -17.64 11.19 17.28
N LYS A 36 -17.36 11.33 15.98
CA LYS A 36 -18.21 10.85 14.88
C LYS A 36 -17.51 9.86 13.94
N ILE A 37 -16.23 9.53 14.16
CA ILE A 37 -15.50 8.54 13.37
C ILE A 37 -15.60 7.19 14.07
N ARG A 38 -15.84 6.12 13.30
CA ARG A 38 -15.75 4.75 13.77
C ARG A 38 -14.93 3.94 12.78
N PHE A 39 -14.11 3.05 13.31
CA PHE A 39 -13.36 2.09 12.49
C PHE A 39 -14.33 1.09 11.87
N PRO A 40 -14.29 0.87 10.55
CA PRO A 40 -15.09 -0.15 9.91
C PRO A 40 -14.57 -1.55 10.26
N ASP A 41 -15.40 -2.57 10.06
CA ASP A 41 -15.01 -3.98 10.21
C ASP A 41 -14.38 -4.51 8.92
N ASN A 42 -13.25 -3.91 8.54
CA ASN A 42 -12.46 -4.26 7.35
C ASN A 42 -11.03 -4.58 7.75
N ARG A 43 -10.30 -5.33 6.91
CA ARG A 43 -8.84 -5.32 7.01
C ARG A 43 -8.33 -3.95 6.55
N TYR A 44 -7.30 -3.41 7.22
CA TYR A 44 -6.79 -2.03 6.99
C TYR A 44 -7.80 -0.95 7.39
N GLU A 45 -8.53 -1.18 8.47
CA GLU A 45 -9.56 -0.29 9.02
C GLU A 45 -9.08 1.15 9.25
N ASP A 46 -7.80 1.31 9.59
CA ASP A 46 -7.14 2.61 9.76
C ASP A 46 -6.98 3.37 8.43
N ALA A 47 -6.78 2.65 7.33
CA ALA A 47 -6.72 3.26 6.02
C ALA A 47 -8.07 3.86 5.60
N PHE A 48 -9.16 3.16 5.84
CA PHE A 48 -10.49 3.62 5.43
C PHE A 48 -10.90 4.95 6.04
N ILE A 49 -10.45 5.25 7.26
CA ILE A 49 -10.78 6.49 7.98
C ILE A 49 -9.72 7.59 7.85
N PHE A 50 -8.63 7.33 7.13
CA PHE A 50 -7.47 8.23 7.09
C PHE A 50 -7.81 9.64 6.62
N PHE A 51 -8.48 9.80 5.48
CA PHE A 51 -8.88 11.12 4.98
C PHE A 51 -9.90 11.79 5.90
N GLU A 52 -10.83 11.03 6.46
CA GLU A 52 -11.81 11.55 7.40
C GLU A 52 -11.15 12.12 8.67
N ILE A 53 -10.10 11.49 9.16
CA ILE A 53 -9.27 12.01 10.26
C ILE A 53 -8.56 13.29 9.82
N LEU A 54 -7.89 13.30 8.67
CA LEU A 54 -7.13 14.46 8.22
C LEU A 54 -8.03 15.68 7.94
N GLU A 55 -9.25 15.48 7.47
CA GLU A 55 -10.24 16.54 7.25
C GLU A 55 -10.74 17.20 8.55
N ARG A 56 -10.54 16.55 9.71
CA ARG A 56 -10.95 17.06 11.03
C ARG A 56 -9.84 17.74 11.80
N VAL A 57 -8.64 17.77 11.28
CA VAL A 57 -7.49 18.38 11.94
C VAL A 57 -7.03 19.63 11.21
N SER A 58 -6.71 20.69 11.96
CA SER A 58 -6.14 21.91 11.43
C SER A 58 -4.60 21.93 11.46
N LYS A 59 -3.99 21.04 12.23
CA LYS A 59 -2.53 20.95 12.39
C LYS A 59 -2.10 19.52 12.63
N VAL A 60 -1.00 19.13 12.00
CA VAL A 60 -0.32 17.83 12.21
C VAL A 60 1.15 18.10 12.45
N TYR A 61 1.70 17.56 13.52
CA TYR A 61 3.13 17.59 13.79
C TYR A 61 3.74 16.21 13.56
N ILE A 62 4.71 16.11 12.69
CA ILE A 62 5.48 14.89 12.42
C ILE A 62 6.79 14.98 13.20
N SER A 63 6.95 14.13 14.21
CA SER A 63 8.19 13.99 14.97
C SER A 63 9.18 13.09 14.23
N GLN A 64 10.46 13.47 14.23
CA GLN A 64 11.55 12.60 13.76
C GLN A 64 12.09 11.69 14.87
N GLU A 65 11.60 11.85 16.09
CA GLU A 65 12.03 11.00 17.20
C GLU A 65 11.33 9.65 17.17
N THR A 66 12.07 8.58 17.34
CA THR A 66 11.52 7.23 17.48
C THR A 66 10.85 7.08 18.84
N LYS A 67 9.53 7.02 18.85
CA LYS A 67 8.72 6.87 20.08
C LYS A 67 7.93 5.57 20.13
N TYR A 68 7.96 4.77 19.06
CA TYR A 68 7.19 3.54 18.96
C TYR A 68 8.06 2.40 18.44
N PHE A 69 7.98 1.24 19.09
CA PHE A 69 8.67 0.00 18.70
C PHE A 69 7.66 -0.99 18.12
N TYR A 70 7.68 -1.16 16.80
CA TYR A 70 6.80 -2.11 16.14
C TYR A 70 7.34 -3.54 16.27
N ARG A 71 6.66 -4.36 17.09
CA ARG A 71 7.05 -5.75 17.32
C ARG A 71 6.67 -6.61 16.10
N GLN A 72 7.66 -7.17 15.43
CA GLN A 72 7.46 -8.14 14.36
C GLN A 72 7.09 -9.51 14.95
N ARG A 73 6.01 -10.12 14.47
CA ARG A 73 5.55 -11.46 14.88
C ARG A 73 5.41 -12.34 13.66
N LYS A 74 5.76 -13.64 13.77
CA LYS A 74 5.57 -14.63 12.68
C LYS A 74 4.09 -14.81 12.34
N ASP A 75 3.20 -14.70 13.32
CA ASP A 75 1.75 -14.89 13.19
C ASP A 75 1.02 -13.59 12.84
N SER A 76 1.73 -12.57 12.36
CA SER A 76 1.11 -11.31 11.95
C SER A 76 0.10 -11.53 10.83
N ILE A 77 -1.01 -10.77 10.88
CA ILE A 77 -2.04 -10.75 9.83
C ILE A 77 -1.42 -10.51 8.44
N MET A 78 -0.33 -9.73 8.38
CA MET A 78 0.41 -9.44 7.14
C MET A 78 1.11 -10.67 6.53
N ASN A 79 1.32 -11.74 7.29
CA ASN A 79 1.99 -12.97 6.85
C ASN A 79 0.99 -14.08 6.44
N LYS A 80 -0.31 -13.80 6.44
CA LYS A 80 -1.33 -14.80 6.11
C LYS A 80 -1.40 -15.07 4.61
N VAL A 81 -1.81 -16.30 4.28
CA VAL A 81 -2.19 -16.75 2.93
C VAL A 81 -3.33 -15.86 2.42
N PHE A 82 -3.52 -15.83 1.09
CA PHE A 82 -4.63 -15.09 0.47
C PHE A 82 -5.97 -15.47 1.13
N ASP A 83 -6.71 -14.46 1.53
CA ASP A 83 -8.13 -14.49 1.88
C ASP A 83 -8.82 -13.28 1.24
N ASP A 84 -10.15 -13.29 1.14
CA ASP A 84 -10.86 -12.22 0.43
C ASP A 84 -10.71 -10.85 1.12
N ASN A 85 -10.42 -10.80 2.41
CA ASN A 85 -10.17 -9.53 3.13
C ASN A 85 -8.90 -8.80 2.65
N VAL A 86 -8.02 -9.48 1.91
CA VAL A 86 -6.86 -8.81 1.30
C VAL A 86 -7.30 -7.82 0.22
N LEU A 87 -8.50 -7.98 -0.35
CA LEU A 87 -9.09 -7.08 -1.35
C LEU A 87 -9.37 -5.70 -0.78
N ASP A 88 -9.55 -5.57 0.54
CA ASP A 88 -9.68 -4.28 1.22
C ASP A 88 -8.47 -3.37 0.95
N ASN A 89 -7.29 -3.96 0.64
CA ASN A 89 -6.12 -3.18 0.22
C ASN A 89 -6.35 -2.42 -1.10
N ILE A 90 -7.14 -2.96 -2.00
CA ILE A 90 -7.54 -2.29 -3.24
C ILE A 90 -8.64 -1.29 -2.94
N THR A 91 -9.65 -1.70 -2.17
CA THR A 91 -10.84 -0.90 -1.87
C THR A 91 -10.48 0.45 -1.24
N TYR A 92 -9.63 0.49 -0.20
CA TYR A 92 -9.28 1.78 0.41
C TYR A 92 -8.44 2.66 -0.53
N ARG A 93 -7.61 2.06 -1.40
CA ARG A 93 -6.79 2.83 -2.35
C ARG A 93 -7.65 3.44 -3.47
N GLU A 94 -8.64 2.70 -3.95
CA GLU A 94 -9.61 3.22 -4.92
C GLU A 94 -10.46 4.32 -4.28
N LEU A 95 -10.86 4.17 -3.01
CA LEU A 95 -11.51 5.22 -2.22
C LEU A 95 -10.64 6.49 -2.11
N PHE A 96 -9.33 6.32 -1.90
CA PHE A 96 -8.39 7.45 -1.87
C PHE A 96 -8.31 8.16 -3.21
N LEU A 97 -8.26 7.41 -4.31
CA LEU A 97 -8.24 7.99 -5.64
C LEU A 97 -9.55 8.72 -5.96
N GLU A 98 -10.69 8.16 -5.59
CA GLU A 98 -11.99 8.80 -5.71
C GLU A 98 -12.06 10.09 -4.90
N THR A 99 -11.58 10.07 -3.67
CA THR A 99 -11.50 11.26 -2.79
C THR A 99 -10.59 12.32 -3.39
N ALA A 100 -9.46 11.93 -3.98
CA ALA A 100 -8.55 12.84 -4.65
C ALA A 100 -9.22 13.50 -5.88
N HIS A 101 -9.97 12.76 -6.69
CA HIS A 101 -10.74 13.32 -7.80
C HIS A 101 -11.80 14.34 -7.34
N LYS A 102 -12.43 14.11 -6.19
CA LYS A 102 -13.48 14.99 -5.66
C LYS A 102 -12.95 16.26 -4.99
N ARG A 103 -11.81 16.16 -4.30
CA ARG A 103 -11.38 17.22 -3.35
C ARG A 103 -9.91 17.62 -3.43
N TYR A 104 -9.02 16.72 -3.87
CA TYR A 104 -7.57 16.88 -3.78
C TYR A 104 -6.88 16.58 -5.11
N GLN A 105 -7.17 17.36 -6.14
CA GLN A 105 -6.71 17.09 -7.52
C GLN A 105 -5.18 16.94 -7.63
N ARG A 106 -4.41 17.67 -6.81
CA ARG A 106 -2.95 17.52 -6.73
C ARG A 106 -2.50 16.10 -6.35
N LEU A 107 -3.35 15.36 -5.62
CA LEU A 107 -3.04 13.99 -5.17
C LEU A 107 -3.41 12.92 -6.18
N ILE A 108 -4.11 13.23 -7.27
CA ILE A 108 -4.54 12.23 -8.25
C ILE A 108 -3.37 11.38 -8.76
N PRO A 109 -2.21 11.95 -9.19
CA PRO A 109 -1.09 11.14 -9.66
C PRO A 109 -0.55 10.19 -8.57
N LEU A 110 -0.44 10.67 -7.33
CA LEU A 110 0.03 9.87 -6.20
C LEU A 110 -0.94 8.74 -5.87
N MET A 111 -2.25 9.02 -5.81
CA MET A 111 -3.26 8.01 -5.46
C MET A 111 -3.47 7.01 -6.60
N SER A 112 -3.38 7.44 -7.86
CA SER A 112 -3.37 6.56 -9.02
C SER A 112 -2.19 5.57 -8.97
N PHE A 113 -0.98 6.07 -8.68
CA PHE A 113 0.19 5.22 -8.49
C PHE A 113 -0.01 4.22 -7.33
N ASN A 114 -0.57 4.68 -6.21
CA ASN A 114 -0.87 3.82 -5.06
C ASN A 114 -1.86 2.71 -5.39
N CYS A 115 -2.89 2.97 -6.22
CA CYS A 115 -3.80 1.93 -6.69
C CYS A 115 -3.06 0.86 -7.48
N LYS A 116 -2.14 1.24 -8.38
CA LYS A 116 -1.33 0.30 -9.16
C LYS A 116 -0.45 -0.57 -8.27
N MET A 117 0.11 0.00 -7.21
CA MET A 117 0.87 -0.75 -6.21
C MET A 117 -0.04 -1.66 -5.36
N GLY A 118 -1.29 -1.28 -5.12
CA GLY A 118 -2.30 -2.13 -4.49
C GLY A 118 -2.64 -3.36 -5.34
N TYR A 119 -2.88 -3.18 -6.63
CA TYR A 119 -3.10 -4.29 -7.56
C TYR A 119 -1.91 -5.25 -7.60
N PHE A 120 -0.69 -4.71 -7.64
CA PHE A 120 0.54 -5.50 -7.58
C PHE A 120 0.64 -6.31 -6.27
N PHE A 121 0.34 -5.69 -5.14
CA PHE A 121 0.39 -6.33 -3.83
C PHE A 121 -0.60 -7.50 -3.75
N VAL A 122 -1.87 -7.27 -4.05
CA VAL A 122 -2.93 -8.29 -3.98
C VAL A 122 -2.69 -9.42 -4.97
N LEU A 123 -2.36 -9.07 -6.22
CA LEU A 123 -2.08 -10.06 -7.25
C LEU A 123 -0.81 -10.87 -6.94
N GLY A 124 0.19 -10.24 -6.31
CA GLY A 124 1.40 -10.92 -5.85
C GLY A 124 1.14 -11.95 -4.75
N ILE A 125 0.21 -11.68 -3.83
CA ILE A 125 -0.24 -12.66 -2.83
C ILE A 125 -1.02 -13.78 -3.51
N LEU A 126 -1.97 -13.44 -4.38
CA LEU A 126 -2.79 -14.41 -5.10
C LEU A 126 -1.94 -15.33 -5.99
N ALA A 127 -0.93 -14.80 -6.67
CA ALA A 127 -0.03 -15.57 -7.53
C ALA A 127 0.80 -16.63 -6.78
N LYS A 128 0.98 -16.46 -5.47
CA LYS A 128 1.68 -17.41 -4.59
C LYS A 128 0.72 -18.38 -3.90
N SER A 129 -0.58 -18.15 -3.98
CA SER A 129 -1.61 -18.97 -3.32
C SER A 129 -2.05 -20.12 -4.22
N LYS A 130 -2.67 -21.15 -3.58
CA LYS A 130 -3.33 -22.23 -4.32
C LYS A 130 -4.67 -21.79 -4.95
N ASP A 131 -5.20 -20.64 -4.52
CA ASP A 131 -6.51 -20.12 -4.92
C ASP A 131 -6.49 -19.42 -6.28
N ILE A 132 -5.33 -19.25 -6.91
CA ILE A 132 -5.21 -18.55 -8.18
C ILE A 132 -6.10 -19.15 -9.28
N LYS A 133 -6.30 -20.48 -9.26
CA LYS A 133 -7.17 -21.17 -10.21
C LYS A 133 -8.64 -20.81 -10.01
N ASN A 134 -9.07 -20.69 -8.76
CA ASN A 134 -10.45 -20.36 -8.39
C ASN A 134 -10.76 -18.87 -8.56
N LYS A 135 -9.74 -18.02 -8.55
CA LYS A 135 -9.83 -16.54 -8.67
C LYS A 135 -9.26 -16.04 -10.01
N PHE A 136 -9.39 -16.85 -11.07
CA PHE A 136 -8.76 -16.55 -12.36
C PHE A 136 -9.25 -15.24 -12.99
N GLU A 137 -10.55 -14.96 -12.93
CA GLU A 137 -11.14 -13.72 -13.49
C GLU A 137 -10.62 -12.49 -12.72
N LEU A 138 -10.61 -12.54 -11.39
CA LEU A 138 -10.02 -11.50 -10.56
C LEU A 138 -8.55 -11.26 -10.93
N ALA A 139 -7.78 -12.34 -11.06
CA ALA A 139 -6.37 -12.27 -11.42
C ALA A 139 -6.15 -11.60 -12.77
N ARG A 140 -6.97 -11.91 -13.79
CA ARG A 140 -6.92 -11.29 -15.11
C ARG A 140 -7.29 -9.81 -15.07
N GLU A 141 -8.29 -9.44 -14.29
CA GLU A 141 -8.69 -8.05 -14.13
C GLU A 141 -7.56 -7.23 -13.50
N LEU A 142 -6.99 -7.70 -12.39
CA LEU A 142 -5.87 -7.03 -11.73
C LEU A 142 -4.65 -6.92 -12.66
N GLN A 143 -4.35 -7.98 -13.44
CA GLN A 143 -3.31 -7.93 -14.44
C GLN A 143 -3.56 -6.85 -15.50
N ARG A 144 -4.79 -6.71 -15.98
CA ARG A 144 -5.16 -5.67 -16.95
C ARG A 144 -4.92 -4.28 -16.37
N LYS A 145 -5.43 -4.02 -15.15
CA LYS A 145 -5.21 -2.75 -14.43
C LYS A 145 -3.71 -2.45 -14.23
N MET A 146 -2.90 -3.46 -13.93
CA MET A 146 -1.46 -3.31 -13.79
C MET A 146 -0.76 -2.96 -15.11
N ARG A 147 -1.17 -3.55 -16.25
CA ARG A 147 -0.57 -3.25 -17.57
C ARG A 147 -0.68 -1.78 -17.92
N GLU A 148 -1.79 -1.14 -17.59
CA GLU A 148 -2.00 0.30 -17.78
C GLU A 148 -0.97 1.15 -17.01
N GLY A 149 -0.43 0.63 -15.90
CA GLY A 149 0.55 1.30 -15.04
C GLY A 149 2.02 1.02 -15.35
N ILE A 150 2.36 0.10 -16.27
CA ILE A 150 3.76 -0.35 -16.48
C ILE A 150 4.71 0.84 -16.75
N LYS A 151 4.34 1.74 -17.67
CA LYS A 151 5.18 2.88 -18.05
C LYS A 151 5.45 3.82 -16.87
N GLU A 152 4.46 4.05 -16.04
CA GLU A 152 4.56 4.90 -14.86
C GLU A 152 5.44 4.26 -13.78
N VAL A 153 5.26 2.97 -13.50
CA VAL A 153 6.06 2.24 -12.51
C VAL A 153 7.52 2.14 -12.93
N ILE A 154 7.80 1.90 -14.23
CA ILE A 154 9.18 1.86 -14.75
C ILE A 154 9.89 3.21 -14.59
N LYS A 155 9.19 4.32 -14.84
CA LYS A 155 9.74 5.68 -14.71
C LYS A 155 9.85 6.17 -13.27
N SER A 156 9.13 5.55 -12.33
CA SER A 156 9.08 6.01 -10.94
C SER A 156 10.39 5.73 -10.20
N ASP A 157 10.89 6.74 -9.47
CA ASP A 157 12.01 6.60 -8.54
C ASP A 157 11.59 5.96 -7.20
N LYS A 158 10.29 5.84 -6.95
CA LYS A 158 9.73 5.22 -5.73
C LYS A 158 9.84 3.69 -5.74
N VAL A 159 10.11 3.10 -6.91
CA VAL A 159 10.23 1.64 -7.08
C VAL A 159 11.65 1.30 -7.49
N ASN A 160 12.32 0.48 -6.71
CA ASN A 160 13.66 0.01 -7.03
C ASN A 160 13.65 -0.95 -8.23
N PHE A 161 14.82 -1.22 -8.80
CA PHE A 161 14.98 -2.05 -10.00
C PHE A 161 14.30 -3.43 -9.88
N ASN A 162 14.48 -4.12 -8.76
CA ASN A 162 13.87 -5.43 -8.53
C ASN A 162 12.34 -5.34 -8.46
N GLY A 163 11.82 -4.28 -7.85
CA GLY A 163 10.38 -4.01 -7.82
C GLY A 163 9.79 -3.76 -9.20
N LYS A 164 10.52 -3.04 -10.07
CA LYS A 164 10.12 -2.80 -11.47
C LYS A 164 10.05 -4.12 -12.25
N ILE A 165 11.05 -4.99 -12.10
CA ILE A 165 11.06 -6.33 -12.72
C ILE A 165 9.87 -7.15 -12.20
N ALA A 166 9.67 -7.19 -10.89
CA ALA A 166 8.59 -7.96 -10.28
C ALA A 166 7.20 -7.46 -10.73
N TYR A 167 6.99 -6.14 -10.73
CA TYR A 167 5.75 -5.53 -11.21
C TYR A 167 5.49 -5.88 -12.68
N THR A 168 6.47 -5.64 -13.55
CA THR A 168 6.32 -5.86 -14.99
C THR A 168 6.10 -7.34 -15.31
N SER A 169 6.86 -8.23 -14.69
CA SER A 169 6.71 -9.67 -14.91
C SER A 169 5.31 -10.17 -14.50
N LEU A 170 4.78 -9.70 -13.36
CA LEU A 170 3.46 -10.09 -12.89
C LEU A 170 2.35 -9.49 -13.77
N ALA A 171 2.51 -8.27 -14.24
CA ALA A 171 1.58 -7.63 -15.16
C ALA A 171 1.49 -8.36 -16.51
N VAL A 172 2.58 -8.96 -16.98
CA VAL A 172 2.64 -9.67 -18.26
C VAL A 172 2.25 -11.13 -18.12
N SER A 173 2.82 -11.87 -17.17
CA SER A 173 2.62 -13.31 -17.02
C SER A 173 2.84 -13.81 -15.61
N PHE A 174 1.87 -14.56 -15.07
CA PHE A 174 1.99 -15.26 -13.77
C PHE A 174 3.18 -16.25 -13.77
N LYS A 175 3.33 -17.02 -14.85
CA LYS A 175 4.40 -18.02 -14.94
C LYS A 175 5.78 -17.35 -14.91
N LEU A 176 5.94 -16.26 -15.64
CA LEU A 176 7.18 -15.48 -15.64
C LEU A 176 7.48 -14.92 -14.24
N TYR A 177 6.48 -14.34 -13.57
CA TYR A 177 6.65 -13.84 -12.21
C TYR A 177 7.04 -14.94 -11.22
N GLN A 178 6.34 -16.09 -11.25
CA GLN A 178 6.65 -17.22 -10.37
C GLN A 178 8.07 -17.75 -10.62
N TYR A 179 8.47 -17.89 -11.89
CA TYR A 179 9.83 -18.31 -12.25
C TYR A 179 10.90 -17.36 -11.71
N LEU A 180 10.72 -16.05 -11.93
CA LEU A 180 11.67 -15.03 -11.44
C LEU A 180 11.69 -14.95 -9.91
N PHE A 181 10.56 -15.17 -9.27
CA PHE A 181 10.45 -15.21 -7.80
C PHE A 181 11.25 -16.39 -7.22
N GLU A 182 11.09 -17.60 -7.76
CA GLU A 182 11.83 -18.78 -7.30
C GLU A 182 13.33 -18.67 -7.63
N LEU A 183 13.69 -18.13 -8.79
CA LEU A 183 15.07 -17.86 -9.15
C LEU A 183 15.74 -16.87 -8.16
N ASN A 184 15.07 -15.79 -7.82
CA ASN A 184 15.57 -14.82 -6.84
C ASN A 184 15.74 -15.44 -5.45
N LYS A 185 14.80 -16.28 -5.02
CA LYS A 185 14.89 -17.05 -3.78
C LYS A 185 16.07 -18.00 -3.75
N PHE A 186 16.32 -18.69 -4.87
CA PHE A 186 17.47 -19.59 -5.03
C PHE A 186 18.80 -18.83 -4.97
N ILE A 187 18.93 -17.71 -5.70
CA ILE A 187 20.14 -16.86 -5.69
C ILE A 187 20.41 -16.32 -4.28
N LYS A 188 19.38 -15.85 -3.56
CA LYS A 188 19.53 -15.38 -2.17
C LYS A 188 20.01 -16.49 -1.24
N LYS A 189 19.50 -17.71 -1.40
CA LYS A 189 19.95 -18.87 -0.62
C LYS A 189 21.44 -19.18 -0.87
N LEU A 190 21.90 -19.11 -2.12
CA LEU A 190 23.31 -19.31 -2.46
C LEU A 190 24.22 -18.19 -1.93
N SER A 191 23.75 -16.93 -1.90
CA SER A 191 24.52 -15.79 -1.46
C SER A 191 24.56 -15.61 0.07
N GLY A 192 23.94 -16.49 0.87
CA GLY A 192 23.89 -16.41 2.33
C GLY A 192 23.08 -15.19 2.87
N LYS A 193 22.42 -14.43 2.01
CA LYS A 193 21.61 -13.29 2.41
C LYS A 193 20.28 -13.78 2.97
N GLN A 194 20.03 -13.52 4.25
CA GLN A 194 18.71 -13.78 4.85
C GLN A 194 17.60 -13.06 4.10
N ASN A 195 16.47 -13.76 3.92
CA ASN A 195 15.27 -13.17 3.35
C ASN A 195 14.77 -12.04 4.24
N ILE A 196 15.08 -10.80 3.89
CA ILE A 196 14.24 -9.67 4.30
C ILE A 196 13.04 -9.77 3.34
N LEU A 197 12.01 -10.45 3.80
CA LEU A 197 10.71 -10.52 3.15
C LEU A 197 10.10 -9.12 3.20
N TYR A 198 10.27 -8.36 2.13
CA TYR A 198 9.29 -7.35 1.78
C TYR A 198 8.23 -8.04 0.92
N PRO A 199 6.93 -7.86 1.27
CA PRO A 199 5.82 -8.35 0.46
C PRO A 199 5.81 -7.75 -0.93
#